data_ec85ca296a650bbe6a288fc9c8382eea
#
_entry.id   ec85ca296a650bbe6a288fc9c8382eea
#
_cell.length_a   1.000
_cell.length_b   1.000
_cell.length_c   1.000
_cell.angle_alpha   90.00
_cell.angle_beta   90.00
_cell.angle_gamma   90.00
#
_symmetry.space_group_name_H-M   'P 1'
#
loop_
_entity.id
_entity.type
_entity.pdbx_description
1 polymer ?
#
loop_
_entity_poly.entity_id
_entity_poly.type
_entity_poly.pdbx_seq_one_letter_code
_entity_poly.pdbx_strand_id
1 'polypeptide(L)'
;LVANPFPSYIHGNANADSSNNFLTVNTDKLHDSYEAIYGYDADGSGYTAYNNTSSALNLAPGQAFMVASDNTSSDNISFTTDMRTIVGGDDLIVGDILEDTFELIIKLYDGDTELDYTKFYFADGLSLGLDPGYDAGNFNQGASLMSRLVEEDEGVGLVINAMGLENVNDVVVPLEINRESGNSFRISIDTFDIYAGTNVYLEDNQQGTMTLLNEQDFELTPENNLSGVGRFFIHLTETTFSIDNEVDTNLLNAYKLDRNNFIIVEGLTVQSGITNVKLYSLLGREILSTELNNSINTQTISTERIATGVYVIKLQSANNLITKKLIIK
;
A
#
# COMPACT_ATOMS: atom_id res chain seq x y z
N LEU A 1 -7.27 13.46 20.18
CA LEU A 1 -8.68 13.73 19.89
C LEU A 1 -8.92 15.23 19.94
N VAL A 2 -9.51 15.78 18.91
CA VAL A 2 -9.91 17.19 18.81
C VAL A 2 -11.38 17.25 18.38
N ALA A 3 -12.00 18.45 18.52
CA ALA A 3 -13.39 18.64 18.10
C ALA A 3 -13.58 20.03 17.49
N ASN A 4 -14.51 20.17 16.55
CA ASN A 4 -14.90 21.46 16.01
C ASN A 4 -15.43 22.38 17.14
N PRO A 5 -14.72 23.47 17.47
CA PRO A 5 -15.10 24.35 18.58
C PRO A 5 -16.18 25.38 18.22
N PHE A 6 -16.56 25.46 16.94
CA PHE A 6 -17.52 26.46 16.47
C PHE A 6 -18.96 25.95 16.50
N PRO A 7 -19.95 26.85 16.65
CA PRO A 7 -21.38 26.52 16.54
C PRO A 7 -21.83 26.44 15.06
N SER A 8 -20.90 26.24 14.11
CA SER A 8 -21.13 26.11 12.68
C SER A 8 -20.29 24.94 12.15
N TYR A 9 -20.62 24.46 10.97
CA TYR A 9 -19.72 23.57 10.26
C TYR A 9 -18.38 24.25 9.97
N ILE A 10 -17.32 23.45 9.79
CA ILE A 10 -16.02 23.90 9.31
C ILE A 10 -15.56 23.00 8.16
N HIS A 11 -14.81 23.55 7.23
CA HIS A 11 -14.17 22.81 6.16
C HIS A 11 -13.08 21.90 6.71
N GLY A 12 -13.12 20.60 6.40
CA GLY A 12 -12.17 19.59 6.88
C GLY A 12 -10.96 19.40 5.97
N ASN A 13 -11.16 19.37 4.65
CA ASN A 13 -10.14 19.09 3.65
C ASN A 13 -10.13 20.10 2.50
N ALA A 14 -9.14 20.00 1.59
CA ALA A 14 -8.96 20.93 0.48
C ALA A 14 -10.11 20.88 -0.54
N ASN A 15 -10.85 19.78 -0.62
CA ASN A 15 -12.02 19.64 -1.49
C ASN A 15 -13.25 20.41 -0.98
N ALA A 16 -13.31 20.70 0.32
CA ALA A 16 -14.33 21.58 0.90
C ALA A 16 -13.97 23.07 0.74
N ASP A 17 -12.71 23.43 0.97
CA ASP A 17 -12.12 24.76 0.70
C ASP A 17 -10.60 24.58 0.55
N SER A 18 -10.03 24.98 -0.59
CA SER A 18 -8.63 24.75 -0.92
C SER A 18 -7.61 25.42 0.01
N SER A 19 -8.00 26.38 0.80
CA SER A 19 -7.10 27.21 1.62
C SER A 19 -7.49 27.26 3.09
N ASN A 20 -8.80 27.30 3.36
CA ASN A 20 -9.34 27.53 4.72
C ASN A 20 -10.01 26.25 5.26
N ASN A 21 -9.28 25.16 5.27
CA ASN A 21 -9.73 23.89 5.79
C ASN A 21 -8.82 23.39 6.93
N PHE A 22 -9.30 22.43 7.71
CA PHE A 22 -8.58 21.95 8.89
C PHE A 22 -7.22 21.34 8.55
N LEU A 23 -7.13 20.49 7.53
CA LEU A 23 -5.86 19.84 7.14
C LEU A 23 -4.84 20.88 6.67
N THR A 24 -5.17 21.70 5.67
CA THR A 24 -4.25 22.71 5.12
C THR A 24 -3.72 23.69 6.17
N VAL A 25 -4.57 24.14 7.12
CA VAL A 25 -4.15 25.09 8.16
C VAL A 25 -3.25 24.44 9.22
N ASN A 26 -3.28 23.12 9.34
CA ASN A 26 -2.52 22.38 10.35
C ASN A 26 -1.47 21.44 9.78
N THR A 27 -1.17 21.48 8.47
CA THR A 27 -0.19 20.63 7.79
C THR A 27 1.14 20.54 8.55
N ASP A 28 1.69 21.66 9.01
CA ASP A 28 2.96 21.74 9.73
C ASP A 28 2.93 21.22 11.19
N LYS A 29 1.77 20.75 11.65
CA LYS A 29 1.53 20.27 13.02
C LYS A 29 1.07 18.83 13.07
N LEU A 30 0.67 18.30 11.93
CA LEU A 30 0.26 16.92 11.77
C LEU A 30 1.47 16.07 11.35
N HIS A 31 1.41 14.80 11.65
CA HIS A 31 2.46 13.85 11.24
C HIS A 31 2.28 13.54 9.76
N ASP A 32 3.31 13.73 8.94
CA ASP A 32 3.25 13.65 7.47
C ASP A 32 2.57 12.36 6.96
N SER A 33 2.94 11.20 7.50
CA SER A 33 2.36 9.91 7.12
C SER A 33 0.93 9.67 7.65
N TYR A 34 0.40 10.54 8.48
CA TYR A 34 -0.92 10.45 9.11
C TYR A 34 -1.69 11.77 8.98
N GLU A 35 -1.41 12.57 7.96
CA GLU A 35 -2.09 13.84 7.72
C GLU A 35 -3.51 13.60 7.18
N ALA A 36 -4.38 13.21 8.09
CA ALA A 36 -5.78 12.91 7.85
C ALA A 36 -6.64 13.19 9.10
N ILE A 37 -7.93 13.29 8.89
CA ILE A 37 -8.97 13.30 9.90
C ILE A 37 -9.46 11.86 10.04
N TYR A 38 -9.39 11.28 11.23
CA TYR A 38 -9.82 9.92 11.49
C TYR A 38 -11.13 9.92 12.27
N GLY A 39 -12.21 9.48 11.61
CA GLY A 39 -13.50 9.22 12.22
C GLY A 39 -13.52 7.83 12.83
N TYR A 40 -14.12 7.67 14.03
CA TYR A 40 -14.37 6.37 14.62
C TYR A 40 -15.75 5.87 14.21
N ASP A 41 -15.81 4.68 13.62
CA ASP A 41 -17.05 4.08 13.17
C ASP A 41 -17.82 3.49 14.35
N ALA A 42 -19.09 3.90 14.49
CA ALA A 42 -19.93 3.54 15.63
C ALA A 42 -20.29 2.04 15.69
N ASP A 43 -20.11 1.31 14.60
CA ASP A 43 -20.30 -0.14 14.51
C ASP A 43 -19.12 -0.96 15.05
N GLY A 44 -18.00 -0.29 15.38
CA GLY A 44 -16.79 -0.91 15.94
C GLY A 44 -15.82 -1.44 14.91
N SER A 45 -16.00 -1.14 13.62
CA SER A 45 -15.10 -1.58 12.53
C SER A 45 -13.73 -0.88 12.55
N GLY A 46 -13.58 0.25 13.26
CA GLY A 46 -12.28 0.93 13.42
C GLY A 46 -12.33 2.41 13.12
N TYR A 47 -11.27 2.91 12.48
CA TYR A 47 -11.14 4.30 12.08
C TYR A 47 -11.19 4.43 10.56
N THR A 48 -12.04 5.33 10.07
CA THR A 48 -12.06 5.75 8.67
C THR A 48 -11.24 7.02 8.51
N ALA A 49 -10.29 7.01 7.57
CA ALA A 49 -9.43 8.15 7.27
C ALA A 49 -10.06 9.04 6.18
N TYR A 50 -10.06 10.34 6.45
CA TYR A 50 -10.53 11.39 5.54
C TYR A 50 -9.41 12.40 5.32
N ASN A 51 -8.99 12.58 4.07
CA ASN A 51 -7.97 13.54 3.68
C ASN A 51 -8.32 14.21 2.33
N ASN A 52 -7.36 14.68 1.57
CA ASN A 52 -7.62 15.33 0.28
C ASN A 52 -8.01 14.36 -0.85
N THR A 53 -7.93 13.04 -0.61
CA THR A 53 -8.50 12.02 -1.51
C THR A 53 -9.99 11.76 -1.25
N SER A 54 -10.51 12.30 -0.15
CA SER A 54 -11.92 12.22 0.20
C SER A 54 -12.66 13.39 -0.43
N SER A 55 -13.94 13.22 -0.74
CA SER A 55 -14.79 14.32 -1.16
C SER A 55 -14.81 15.48 -0.16
N ALA A 56 -15.49 16.58 -0.51
CA ALA A 56 -15.62 17.75 0.34
C ALA A 56 -16.14 17.41 1.75
N LEU A 57 -15.25 17.46 2.74
CA LEU A 57 -15.56 17.14 4.12
C LEU A 57 -15.93 18.41 4.90
N ASN A 58 -17.11 18.42 5.49
CA ASN A 58 -17.53 19.48 6.42
C ASN A 58 -17.85 18.89 7.79
N LEU A 59 -17.11 19.32 8.81
CA LEU A 59 -17.21 18.80 10.17
C LEU A 59 -18.30 19.55 10.95
N ALA A 60 -19.23 18.81 11.51
CA ALA A 60 -20.37 19.37 12.25
C ALA A 60 -19.94 20.09 13.56
N PRO A 61 -20.75 21.00 14.09
CA PRO A 61 -20.52 21.63 15.39
C PRO A 61 -20.29 20.58 16.50
N GLY A 62 -19.17 20.67 17.22
CA GLY A 62 -18.85 19.76 18.30
C GLY A 62 -18.43 18.35 17.86
N GLN A 63 -18.37 18.05 16.58
CA GLN A 63 -17.93 16.76 16.08
C GLN A 63 -16.46 16.52 16.46
N ALA A 64 -16.22 15.40 17.13
CA ALA A 64 -14.90 14.95 17.55
C ALA A 64 -14.27 14.00 16.52
N PHE A 65 -12.95 14.07 16.36
CA PHE A 65 -12.16 13.24 15.47
C PHE A 65 -10.73 13.09 15.97
N MET A 66 -10.05 12.03 15.52
CA MET A 66 -8.65 11.80 15.84
C MET A 66 -7.75 12.46 14.79
N VAL A 67 -6.56 12.90 15.21
CA VAL A 67 -5.45 13.33 14.37
C VAL A 67 -4.14 12.84 14.99
N ALA A 68 -3.12 12.63 14.17
CA ALA A 68 -1.77 12.38 14.62
C ALA A 68 -1.00 13.71 14.62
N SER A 69 -0.38 14.07 15.75
CA SER A 69 0.48 15.25 15.82
C SER A 69 1.91 14.90 15.43
N ASP A 70 2.61 15.84 14.83
CA ASP A 70 4.06 15.82 14.75
C ASP A 70 4.63 16.01 16.16
N ASN A 71 5.37 15.01 16.66
CA ASN A 71 6.02 15.05 17.98
C ASN A 71 7.14 16.08 18.08
N THR A 72 7.50 16.76 17.00
CA THR A 72 8.60 17.72 16.94
C THR A 72 8.17 19.13 17.33
N SER A 73 6.88 19.44 17.29
CA SER A 73 6.34 20.75 17.57
C SER A 73 5.57 20.78 18.89
N SER A 74 5.71 21.88 19.64
CA SER A 74 4.88 22.17 20.80
C SER A 74 3.64 23.00 20.44
N ASP A 75 3.35 23.14 19.16
CA ASP A 75 2.30 23.99 18.64
C ASP A 75 0.92 23.40 18.85
N ASN A 76 -0.05 24.25 19.03
CA ASN A 76 -1.44 23.85 19.18
C ASN A 76 -2.11 23.68 17.81
N ILE A 77 -2.99 22.68 17.70
CA ILE A 77 -3.92 22.57 16.59
C ILE A 77 -4.76 23.86 16.50
N SER A 78 -4.85 24.40 15.30
CA SER A 78 -5.54 25.68 15.03
C SER A 78 -6.92 25.46 14.44
N PHE A 79 -7.91 26.15 14.98
CA PHE A 79 -9.22 26.32 14.38
C PHE A 79 -9.44 27.81 14.10
N THR A 80 -9.54 28.18 12.83
CA THR A 80 -9.71 29.59 12.43
C THR A 80 -11.15 29.89 12.07
N THR A 81 -11.52 31.16 12.19
CA THR A 81 -12.89 31.62 11.80
C THR A 81 -13.16 31.44 10.31
N ASP A 82 -12.12 31.45 9.49
CA ASP A 82 -12.22 31.35 8.03
C ASP A 82 -12.54 29.93 7.56
N MET A 83 -12.33 28.90 8.41
CA MET A 83 -12.79 27.53 8.16
C MET A 83 -14.32 27.41 8.23
N ARG A 84 -15.02 28.37 8.83
CA ARG A 84 -16.45 28.23 9.10
C ARG A 84 -17.28 28.29 7.83
N THR A 85 -18.27 27.42 7.75
CA THR A 85 -19.21 27.34 6.63
C THR A 85 -20.64 27.15 7.12
N ILE A 86 -21.60 27.57 6.28
CA ILE A 86 -23.03 27.25 6.42
C ILE A 86 -23.42 26.02 5.60
N VAL A 87 -22.48 25.50 4.78
CA VAL A 87 -22.67 24.25 4.03
C VAL A 87 -22.66 23.13 5.04
N GLY A 88 -23.78 22.44 5.19
CA GLY A 88 -23.87 21.23 6.00
C GLY A 88 -23.03 20.13 5.36
N GLY A 89 -22.39 19.34 6.20
CA GLY A 89 -21.81 18.05 5.83
C GLY A 89 -22.72 16.94 6.34
N ASP A 90 -22.63 15.82 5.73
CA ASP A 90 -23.10 14.59 6.34
C ASP A 90 -22.10 14.17 7.44
N ASP A 91 -22.55 13.41 8.39
CA ASP A 91 -21.75 12.93 9.52
C ASP A 91 -20.73 11.89 9.06
N LEU A 92 -19.59 12.34 8.50
CA LEU A 92 -18.45 11.54 8.05
C LEU A 92 -18.81 10.38 7.09
N ILE A 93 -19.87 10.51 6.29
CA ILE A 93 -20.30 9.50 5.33
C ILE A 93 -20.22 10.06 3.90
N VAL A 94 -19.45 9.36 3.10
CA VAL A 94 -19.30 9.35 1.62
C VAL A 94 -19.82 10.56 0.86
N GLY A 95 -18.91 11.28 0.25
CA GLY A 95 -19.23 12.37 -0.68
C GLY A 95 -18.78 12.07 -2.13
N ASP A 96 -19.15 12.95 -3.05
CA ASP A 96 -19.03 12.82 -4.49
C ASP A 96 -17.59 12.68 -4.99
N ILE A 97 -17.43 11.91 -6.07
CA ILE A 97 -16.19 11.66 -6.80
C ILE A 97 -15.69 12.97 -7.43
N LEU A 98 -14.41 13.25 -7.26
CA LEU A 98 -13.73 14.34 -7.95
C LEU A 98 -13.56 14.01 -9.45
N GLU A 99 -13.79 14.97 -10.34
CA GLU A 99 -13.49 14.80 -11.76
C GLU A 99 -11.98 14.56 -11.95
N ASP A 100 -11.62 13.60 -12.84
CA ASP A 100 -10.25 13.22 -13.18
C ASP A 100 -9.44 12.51 -12.07
N THR A 101 -10.10 11.76 -11.20
CA THR A 101 -9.43 10.88 -10.22
C THR A 101 -9.91 9.45 -10.36
N PHE A 102 -9.07 8.49 -9.96
CA PHE A 102 -9.41 7.08 -9.95
C PHE A 102 -9.22 6.49 -8.56
N GLU A 103 -10.04 5.46 -8.26
CA GLU A 103 -10.05 4.83 -6.96
C GLU A 103 -10.17 3.31 -7.09
N LEU A 104 -9.35 2.59 -6.32
CA LEU A 104 -9.44 1.16 -6.13
C LEU A 104 -9.44 0.87 -4.62
N ILE A 105 -10.47 0.21 -4.12
CA ILE A 105 -10.52 -0.26 -2.71
C ILE A 105 -10.47 -1.77 -2.69
N ILE A 106 -9.54 -2.30 -1.91
CA ILE A 106 -9.35 -3.71 -1.65
C ILE A 106 -9.65 -3.96 -0.17
N LYS A 107 -10.47 -4.97 0.12
CA LYS A 107 -10.90 -5.31 1.48
C LYS A 107 -10.42 -6.69 1.91
N LEU A 108 -10.18 -6.81 3.21
CA LEU A 108 -9.85 -8.04 3.93
C LEU A 108 -11.06 -8.52 4.70
N TYR A 109 -11.42 -9.79 4.53
CA TYR A 109 -12.57 -10.41 5.19
C TYR A 109 -12.21 -11.67 5.98
N ASP A 110 -12.99 -11.95 7.03
CA ASP A 110 -13.13 -13.25 7.67
C ASP A 110 -14.56 -13.77 7.43
N GLY A 111 -14.72 -14.72 6.51
CA GLY A 111 -16.03 -15.07 5.99
C GLY A 111 -16.70 -13.84 5.34
N ASP A 112 -17.84 -13.43 5.90
CA ASP A 112 -18.59 -12.25 5.45
C ASP A 112 -18.28 -10.98 6.29
N THR A 113 -17.43 -11.09 7.29
CA THR A 113 -17.07 -9.97 8.16
C THR A 113 -15.88 -9.21 7.58
N GLU A 114 -16.06 -7.94 7.26
CA GLU A 114 -14.99 -7.03 6.91
C GLU A 114 -14.08 -6.82 8.12
N LEU A 115 -12.77 -6.95 7.95
CA LEU A 115 -11.77 -6.75 8.98
C LEU A 115 -11.00 -5.44 8.80
N ASP A 116 -10.65 -5.12 7.55
CA ASP A 116 -9.86 -3.94 7.19
C ASP A 116 -9.86 -3.71 5.68
N TYR A 117 -9.36 -2.56 5.23
CA TYR A 117 -9.23 -2.21 3.82
C TYR A 117 -7.97 -1.39 3.53
N THR A 118 -7.58 -1.33 2.27
CA THR A 118 -6.64 -0.33 1.75
C THR A 118 -7.18 0.27 0.47
N LYS A 119 -7.04 1.59 0.35
CA LYS A 119 -7.48 2.39 -0.79
C LYS A 119 -6.27 2.86 -1.59
N PHE A 120 -6.30 2.63 -2.88
CA PHE A 120 -5.40 3.24 -3.85
C PHE A 120 -6.14 4.39 -4.53
N TYR A 121 -5.56 5.56 -4.47
CA TYR A 121 -6.11 6.77 -5.06
C TYR A 121 -5.14 7.32 -6.10
N PHE A 122 -5.65 7.72 -7.27
CA PHE A 122 -4.82 8.21 -8.36
C PHE A 122 -5.29 9.59 -8.79
N ALA A 123 -4.36 10.55 -8.79
CA ALA A 123 -4.61 11.92 -9.24
C ALA A 123 -3.36 12.52 -9.87
N ASP A 124 -3.53 13.58 -10.65
CA ASP A 124 -2.41 14.30 -11.25
C ASP A 124 -1.54 14.99 -10.19
N GLY A 125 -0.23 14.92 -10.37
CA GLY A 125 0.75 15.58 -9.51
C GLY A 125 1.13 14.86 -8.23
N LEU A 126 0.61 13.65 -7.99
CA LEU A 126 1.04 12.77 -6.88
C LEU A 126 2.26 11.93 -7.28
N SER A 127 2.93 11.34 -6.28
CA SER A 127 4.18 10.60 -6.45
C SER A 127 4.03 9.12 -6.09
N LEU A 128 5.11 8.34 -6.14
CA LEU A 128 5.20 6.99 -5.59
C LEU A 128 5.75 6.97 -4.15
N GLY A 129 6.17 8.12 -3.64
CA GLY A 129 6.59 8.36 -2.26
C GLY A 129 5.44 8.90 -1.41
N LEU A 130 5.79 9.49 -0.27
CA LEU A 130 4.80 10.06 0.63
C LEU A 130 4.27 11.40 0.10
N ASP A 131 2.96 11.51 -0.04
CA ASP A 131 2.23 12.72 -0.38
C ASP A 131 1.36 13.15 0.81
N PRO A 132 1.86 14.03 1.71
CA PRO A 132 1.14 14.47 2.91
C PRO A 132 -0.24 15.06 2.56
N GLY A 133 -1.25 14.69 3.35
CA GLY A 133 -2.64 15.09 3.11
C GLY A 133 -3.36 14.30 2.01
N TYR A 134 -2.68 13.40 1.32
CA TYR A 134 -3.24 12.44 0.34
C TYR A 134 -3.02 11.00 0.79
N ASP A 135 -1.85 10.67 1.30
CA ASP A 135 -1.61 9.40 1.98
C ASP A 135 -2.17 9.42 3.40
N ALA A 136 -2.51 8.23 3.92
CA ALA A 136 -2.93 8.11 5.32
C ALA A 136 -2.48 6.77 5.92
N GLY A 137 -1.78 6.86 7.05
CA GLY A 137 -1.39 5.70 7.84
C GLY A 137 -2.58 4.95 8.42
N ASN A 138 -2.46 3.64 8.58
CA ASN A 138 -3.49 2.81 9.18
C ASN A 138 -3.33 2.78 10.72
N PHE A 139 -4.40 3.04 11.45
CA PHE A 139 -4.46 2.95 12.92
C PHE A 139 -5.04 1.64 13.44
N ASN A 140 -5.58 0.80 12.57
CA ASN A 140 -6.18 -0.47 12.98
C ASN A 140 -5.12 -1.41 13.55
N GLN A 141 -5.49 -2.10 14.63
CA GLN A 141 -4.64 -3.10 15.29
C GLN A 141 -5.30 -4.48 15.18
N GLY A 142 -4.49 -5.52 15.10
CA GLY A 142 -4.98 -6.89 14.95
C GLY A 142 -4.91 -7.37 13.50
N ALA A 143 -5.97 -8.01 13.01
CA ALA A 143 -6.06 -8.40 11.60
C ALA A 143 -6.17 -7.14 10.75
N SER A 144 -5.22 -6.93 9.83
CA SER A 144 -5.15 -5.70 9.04
C SER A 144 -4.59 -5.93 7.64
N LEU A 145 -5.00 -5.04 6.74
CA LEU A 145 -4.55 -4.95 5.36
C LEU A 145 -4.03 -3.53 5.11
N MET A 146 -2.79 -3.42 4.75
CA MET A 146 -2.13 -2.13 4.53
C MET A 146 -1.34 -2.18 3.24
N SER A 147 -1.34 -1.11 2.49
CA SER A 147 -0.38 -0.89 1.41
C SER A 147 0.88 -0.18 1.94
N ARG A 148 1.95 -0.19 1.14
CA ARG A 148 3.20 0.48 1.47
C ARG A 148 3.60 1.38 0.33
N LEU A 149 4.32 2.45 0.63
CA LEU A 149 4.89 3.30 -0.42
C LEU A 149 5.77 2.49 -1.36
N VAL A 150 5.73 2.82 -2.64
CA VAL A 150 6.57 2.18 -3.68
C VAL A 150 7.98 2.74 -3.65
N GLU A 151 8.12 4.04 -3.37
CA GLU A 151 9.39 4.75 -3.22
C GLU A 151 9.51 5.34 -1.82
N GLU A 152 10.72 5.42 -1.29
CA GLU A 152 11.04 6.06 0.01
C GLU A 152 10.22 5.56 1.21
N ASP A 153 9.83 4.25 1.19
CA ASP A 153 9.04 3.63 2.26
C ASP A 153 9.76 3.66 3.62
N GLU A 154 9.26 4.45 4.54
CA GLU A 154 9.78 4.58 5.92
C GLU A 154 9.20 3.54 6.89
N GLY A 155 8.39 2.61 6.42
CA GLY A 155 7.87 1.53 7.24
C GLY A 155 6.47 1.75 7.77
N VAL A 156 5.75 2.76 7.29
CA VAL A 156 4.35 3.02 7.66
C VAL A 156 3.41 2.23 6.78
N GLY A 157 2.50 1.45 7.38
CA GLY A 157 1.40 0.81 6.68
C GLY A 157 0.30 1.83 6.40
N LEU A 158 -0.17 1.91 5.15
CA LEU A 158 -1.14 2.90 4.70
C LEU A 158 -2.53 2.28 4.51
N VAL A 159 -3.55 2.99 4.98
CA VAL A 159 -4.96 2.73 4.65
C VAL A 159 -5.36 3.47 3.37
N ILE A 160 -4.75 4.61 3.08
CA ILE A 160 -4.85 5.32 1.79
C ILE A 160 -3.43 5.48 1.24
N ASN A 161 -3.22 5.05 0.01
CA ASN A 161 -1.98 5.18 -0.74
C ASN A 161 -2.29 5.94 -2.04
N ALA A 162 -1.84 7.16 -2.11
CA ALA A 162 -2.10 8.07 -3.22
C ALA A 162 -0.92 8.04 -4.21
N MET A 163 -1.21 8.08 -5.50
CA MET A 163 -0.21 7.93 -6.57
C MET A 163 -0.58 8.77 -7.79
N GLY A 164 0.42 9.09 -8.63
CA GLY A 164 0.19 9.78 -9.90
C GLY A 164 -0.66 8.98 -10.88
N LEU A 165 -1.45 9.67 -11.70
CA LEU A 165 -2.33 9.06 -12.73
C LEU A 165 -1.56 8.15 -13.71
N GLU A 166 -0.30 8.45 -13.97
CA GLU A 166 0.58 7.66 -14.85
C GLU A 166 0.85 6.25 -14.31
N ASN A 167 0.62 6.03 -13.02
CA ASN A 167 0.89 4.75 -12.37
C ASN A 167 -0.31 3.79 -12.35
N VAL A 168 -1.49 4.25 -12.75
CA VAL A 168 -2.73 3.46 -12.62
C VAL A 168 -2.71 2.14 -13.40
N ASN A 169 -1.90 2.05 -14.46
CA ASN A 169 -1.75 0.86 -15.31
C ASN A 169 -0.33 0.26 -15.32
N ASP A 170 0.58 0.77 -14.51
CA ASP A 170 1.96 0.26 -14.43
C ASP A 170 2.55 0.50 -13.03
N VAL A 171 1.98 -0.13 -12.01
CA VAL A 171 2.54 -0.06 -10.66
C VAL A 171 2.45 -1.41 -9.97
N VAL A 172 3.42 -1.65 -9.08
CA VAL A 172 3.39 -2.79 -8.15
C VAL A 172 3.56 -2.26 -6.74
N VAL A 173 2.52 -2.42 -5.96
CA VAL A 173 2.42 -1.91 -4.59
C VAL A 173 2.59 -3.06 -3.61
N PRO A 174 3.55 -2.96 -2.67
CA PRO A 174 3.67 -3.95 -1.60
C PRO A 174 2.47 -3.91 -0.66
N LEU A 175 1.99 -5.09 -0.24
CA LEU A 175 0.99 -5.22 0.80
C LEU A 175 1.60 -5.79 2.08
N GLU A 176 1.11 -5.30 3.19
CA GLU A 176 1.29 -5.87 4.51
C GLU A 176 -0.05 -6.43 5.01
N ILE A 177 -0.07 -7.72 5.32
CA ILE A 177 -1.24 -8.41 5.86
C ILE A 177 -0.87 -8.94 7.24
N ASN A 178 -1.59 -8.52 8.27
CA ASN A 178 -1.46 -9.06 9.62
C ASN A 178 -2.60 -10.03 9.89
N ARG A 179 -2.27 -11.31 10.05
CA ARG A 179 -3.24 -12.37 10.34
C ARG A 179 -2.58 -13.48 11.15
N GLU A 180 -3.27 -13.98 12.17
CA GLU A 180 -2.79 -15.10 12.95
C GLU A 180 -2.89 -16.42 12.17
N SER A 181 -1.98 -17.33 12.46
CA SER A 181 -1.96 -18.68 11.92
C SER A 181 -3.30 -19.40 12.15
N GLY A 182 -3.76 -20.14 11.16
CA GLY A 182 -4.99 -20.92 11.18
C GLY A 182 -6.29 -20.13 10.96
N ASN A 183 -6.23 -18.79 10.97
CA ASN A 183 -7.39 -17.95 10.66
C ASN A 183 -7.43 -17.65 9.16
N SER A 184 -8.42 -18.23 8.47
CA SER A 184 -8.63 -17.94 7.04
C SER A 184 -8.95 -16.47 6.80
N PHE A 185 -8.63 -15.99 5.61
CA PHE A 185 -9.03 -14.68 5.15
C PHE A 185 -9.27 -14.68 3.65
N ARG A 186 -10.03 -13.69 3.20
CA ARG A 186 -10.34 -13.43 1.81
C ARG A 186 -10.01 -11.97 1.47
N ILE A 187 -9.42 -11.75 0.30
CA ILE A 187 -9.18 -10.42 -0.26
C ILE A 187 -10.00 -10.29 -1.52
N SER A 188 -10.75 -9.19 -1.62
CA SER A 188 -11.56 -8.86 -2.79
C SER A 188 -11.52 -7.37 -3.11
N ILE A 189 -11.83 -7.04 -4.35
CA ILE A 189 -12.08 -5.66 -4.78
C ILE A 189 -13.49 -5.27 -4.30
N ASP A 190 -13.59 -4.11 -3.64
CA ASP A 190 -14.86 -3.49 -3.25
C ASP A 190 -15.24 -2.37 -4.23
N THR A 191 -14.32 -1.45 -4.49
CA THR A 191 -14.50 -0.35 -5.43
C THR A 191 -13.47 -0.45 -6.54
N PHE A 192 -13.94 -0.35 -7.78
CA PHE A 192 -13.11 -0.39 -8.98
C PHE A 192 -13.53 0.76 -9.91
N ASP A 193 -13.02 1.94 -9.63
CA ASP A 193 -13.20 3.13 -10.45
C ASP A 193 -11.84 3.56 -11.01
N ILE A 194 -11.34 2.77 -11.97
CA ILE A 194 -10.09 2.98 -12.68
C ILE A 194 -10.29 2.68 -14.16
N TYR A 195 -9.27 2.90 -15.01
CA TYR A 195 -9.39 2.71 -16.45
C TYR A 195 -9.96 1.34 -16.84
N ALA A 196 -10.90 1.35 -17.78
CA ALA A 196 -11.42 0.12 -18.36
C ALA A 196 -10.27 -0.69 -19.02
N GLY A 197 -10.10 -1.93 -18.59
CA GLY A 197 -9.03 -2.81 -19.08
C GLY A 197 -7.83 -2.93 -18.13
N THR A 198 -7.80 -2.18 -17.03
CA THR A 198 -6.81 -2.39 -15.96
C THR A 198 -7.07 -3.72 -15.27
N ASN A 199 -6.04 -4.56 -15.20
CA ASN A 199 -6.04 -5.81 -14.45
C ASN A 199 -5.41 -5.56 -13.07
N VAL A 200 -6.06 -6.06 -12.03
CA VAL A 200 -5.57 -6.02 -10.65
C VAL A 200 -5.20 -7.44 -10.25
N TYR A 201 -3.90 -7.71 -10.13
CA TYR A 201 -3.42 -9.00 -9.66
C TYR A 201 -2.91 -8.89 -8.23
N LEU A 202 -3.27 -9.87 -7.40
CA LEU A 202 -2.60 -10.12 -6.13
C LEU A 202 -1.55 -11.21 -6.33
N GLU A 203 -0.30 -10.87 -6.09
CA GLU A 203 0.82 -11.81 -6.07
C GLU A 203 1.02 -12.35 -4.65
N ASP A 204 1.06 -13.68 -4.48
CA ASP A 204 1.66 -14.33 -3.32
C ASP A 204 3.05 -14.84 -3.72
N ASN A 205 4.07 -14.05 -3.41
CA ASN A 205 5.46 -14.34 -3.76
C ASN A 205 5.99 -15.59 -3.07
N GLN A 206 5.41 -16.01 -1.93
CA GLN A 206 5.78 -17.25 -1.25
C GLN A 206 5.27 -18.49 -2.00
N GLN A 207 4.05 -18.43 -2.54
CA GLN A 207 3.46 -19.52 -3.32
C GLN A 207 3.82 -19.42 -4.81
N GLY A 208 4.28 -18.27 -5.27
CA GLY A 208 4.56 -17.99 -6.68
C GLY A 208 3.28 -17.91 -7.52
N THR A 209 2.18 -17.46 -6.95
CA THR A 209 0.86 -17.38 -7.61
C THR A 209 0.44 -15.95 -7.86
N MET A 210 -0.33 -15.75 -8.95
CA MET A 210 -0.96 -14.49 -9.32
C MET A 210 -2.48 -14.72 -9.40
N THR A 211 -3.24 -13.96 -8.63
CA THR A 211 -4.71 -14.02 -8.65
C THR A 211 -5.26 -12.76 -9.30
N LEU A 212 -6.03 -12.89 -10.38
CA LEU A 212 -6.72 -11.76 -11.02
C LEU A 212 -7.95 -11.40 -10.19
N LEU A 213 -7.83 -10.36 -9.37
CA LEU A 213 -8.90 -9.93 -8.45
C LEU A 213 -10.14 -9.37 -9.18
N ASN A 214 -9.99 -8.95 -10.44
CA ASN A 214 -11.14 -8.55 -11.28
C ASN A 214 -12.12 -9.71 -11.53
N GLU A 215 -11.67 -10.97 -11.42
CA GLU A 215 -12.46 -12.16 -11.77
C GLU A 215 -12.76 -13.04 -10.57
N GLN A 216 -11.88 -13.07 -9.57
CA GLN A 216 -12.01 -13.94 -8.39
C GLN A 216 -11.33 -13.36 -7.17
N ASP A 217 -11.86 -13.67 -6.01
CA ASP A 217 -11.25 -13.33 -4.73
C ASP A 217 -10.00 -14.19 -4.46
N PHE A 218 -9.07 -13.64 -3.69
CA PHE A 218 -7.95 -14.40 -3.15
C PHE A 218 -8.30 -14.93 -1.76
N GLU A 219 -8.10 -16.23 -1.52
CA GLU A 219 -8.35 -16.88 -0.24
C GLU A 219 -7.10 -17.59 0.27
N LEU A 220 -6.82 -17.47 1.57
CA LEU A 220 -5.69 -18.12 2.21
C LEU A 220 -6.00 -18.44 3.68
N THR A 221 -5.56 -19.63 4.12
CA THR A 221 -5.41 -19.97 5.55
C THR A 221 -3.92 -20.05 5.85
N PRO A 222 -3.33 -19.09 6.57
CA PRO A 222 -1.90 -19.09 6.80
C PRO A 222 -1.49 -20.16 7.81
N GLU A 223 -0.39 -20.88 7.51
CA GLU A 223 0.20 -21.86 8.43
C GLU A 223 0.98 -21.20 9.58
N ASN A 224 1.50 -20.01 9.36
CA ASN A 224 2.23 -19.20 10.32
C ASN A 224 1.62 -17.80 10.39
N ASN A 225 1.85 -17.08 11.48
CA ASN A 225 1.40 -15.70 11.60
C ASN A 225 1.94 -14.87 10.43
N LEU A 226 1.05 -14.15 9.77
CA LEU A 226 1.40 -13.17 8.75
C LEU A 226 1.69 -11.84 9.42
N SER A 227 2.79 -11.21 9.02
CA SER A 227 3.13 -9.84 9.40
C SER A 227 4.25 -9.31 8.52
N GLY A 228 4.28 -8.01 8.31
CA GLY A 228 5.29 -7.34 7.49
C GLY A 228 5.05 -7.51 5.99
N VAL A 229 5.98 -6.99 5.20
CA VAL A 229 5.91 -6.91 3.74
C VAL A 229 6.83 -7.93 3.06
N GLY A 230 6.64 -8.12 1.76
CA GLY A 230 7.53 -8.94 0.91
C GLY A 230 6.92 -10.25 0.44
N ARG A 231 5.75 -10.63 0.98
CA ARG A 231 5.00 -11.79 0.49
C ARG A 231 3.94 -11.38 -0.53
N PHE A 232 3.15 -10.36 -0.23
CA PHE A 232 2.01 -9.97 -1.06
C PHE A 232 2.27 -8.65 -1.78
N PHE A 233 1.81 -8.58 -3.04
CA PHE A 233 1.90 -7.39 -3.87
C PHE A 233 0.64 -7.24 -4.70
N ILE A 234 0.20 -5.99 -4.89
CA ILE A 234 -0.82 -5.64 -5.89
C ILE A 234 -0.12 -5.14 -7.13
N HIS A 235 -0.47 -5.72 -8.27
CA HIS A 235 -0.06 -5.26 -9.59
C HIS A 235 -1.26 -4.63 -10.29
N LEU A 236 -1.10 -3.40 -10.74
CA LEU A 236 -2.05 -2.76 -11.65
C LEU A 236 -1.38 -2.70 -13.02
N THR A 237 -2.03 -3.26 -14.05
CA THR A 237 -1.45 -3.36 -15.39
C THR A 237 -2.52 -3.52 -16.47
N GLU A 238 -2.28 -3.01 -17.67
CA GLU A 238 -3.11 -3.31 -18.86
C GLU A 238 -2.79 -4.68 -19.47
N THR A 239 -1.66 -5.29 -19.11
CA THR A 239 -1.26 -6.58 -19.66
C THR A 239 -1.83 -7.73 -18.84
N THR A 240 -2.33 -8.76 -19.54
CA THR A 240 -2.69 -10.02 -18.87
C THR A 240 -1.43 -10.80 -18.53
N PHE A 241 -1.26 -11.12 -17.24
CA PHE A 241 -0.29 -12.17 -16.86
C PHE A 241 -0.95 -13.52 -17.15
N SER A 242 -0.61 -14.17 -18.27
CA SER A 242 -0.94 -15.58 -18.46
C SER A 242 -0.07 -16.40 -17.51
N ILE A 243 -0.71 -17.02 -16.53
CA ILE A 243 -0.11 -18.14 -15.83
C ILE A 243 -0.19 -19.32 -16.82
N ASP A 244 0.85 -19.53 -17.61
CA ASP A 244 1.04 -20.84 -18.19
C ASP A 244 1.20 -21.81 -17.02
N ASN A 245 0.18 -22.63 -16.77
CA ASN A 245 0.21 -23.78 -15.89
C ASN A 245 1.14 -24.87 -16.51
N GLU A 246 2.33 -24.50 -16.88
CA GLU A 246 3.43 -25.45 -16.88
C GLU A 246 3.77 -25.67 -15.40
N VAL A 247 3.64 -26.89 -14.96
CA VAL A 247 4.28 -27.35 -13.72
C VAL A 247 5.77 -27.04 -13.90
N ASP A 248 6.16 -25.83 -13.48
CA ASP A 248 7.53 -25.38 -13.63
C ASP A 248 8.38 -26.24 -12.68
N THR A 249 9.02 -27.25 -13.26
CA THR A 249 10.05 -28.04 -12.57
C THR A 249 11.30 -27.21 -12.27
N ASN A 250 11.26 -25.92 -12.58
CA ASN A 250 12.32 -24.96 -12.34
C ASN A 250 12.23 -24.40 -10.91
N LEU A 251 12.92 -25.09 -10.02
CA LEU A 251 13.03 -24.70 -8.60
C LEU A 251 13.87 -23.44 -8.35
N LEU A 252 14.35 -22.74 -9.40
CA LEU A 252 15.12 -21.51 -9.23
C LEU A 252 14.21 -20.40 -8.70
N ASN A 253 14.57 -19.81 -7.56
CA ASN A 253 13.81 -18.79 -6.90
C ASN A 253 14.70 -17.78 -6.18
N ALA A 254 14.23 -16.54 -5.98
CA ALA A 254 14.89 -15.57 -5.13
C ALA A 254 13.86 -14.82 -4.28
N TYR A 255 14.19 -14.61 -3.00
CA TYR A 255 13.37 -13.88 -2.07
C TYR A 255 14.19 -13.25 -0.95
N LYS A 256 13.63 -12.28 -0.25
CA LYS A 256 14.22 -11.65 0.93
C LYS A 256 13.28 -11.83 2.11
N LEU A 257 13.80 -12.32 3.23
CA LEU A 257 13.06 -12.39 4.48
C LEU A 257 13.25 -11.09 5.25
N ASP A 258 12.20 -10.61 5.88
CA ASP A 258 12.27 -9.49 6.83
C ASP A 258 13.26 -9.82 7.95
N ARG A 259 14.05 -8.82 8.36
CA ARG A 259 15.12 -8.88 9.40
C ARG A 259 16.44 -9.54 8.98
N ASN A 260 16.59 -9.97 7.75
CA ASN A 260 17.87 -10.50 7.23
C ASN A 260 18.44 -9.53 6.19
N ASN A 261 19.72 -9.21 6.29
CA ASN A 261 20.41 -8.39 5.28
C ASN A 261 20.88 -9.23 4.08
N PHE A 262 20.06 -10.19 3.64
CA PHE A 262 20.41 -11.10 2.56
C PHE A 262 19.21 -11.37 1.65
N ILE A 263 19.46 -11.42 0.34
CA ILE A 263 18.59 -12.09 -0.65
C ILE A 263 18.95 -13.56 -0.62
N ILE A 264 17.96 -14.42 -0.54
CA ILE A 264 18.11 -15.87 -0.62
C ILE A 264 17.81 -16.29 -2.05
N VAL A 265 18.71 -17.06 -2.67
CA VAL A 265 18.52 -17.69 -3.98
C VAL A 265 18.54 -19.19 -3.78
N GLU A 266 17.50 -19.88 -4.22
CA GLU A 266 17.32 -21.33 -4.09
C GLU A 266 17.02 -21.99 -5.43
N GLY A 267 17.14 -23.33 -5.48
CA GLY A 267 16.96 -24.11 -6.71
C GLY A 267 18.18 -24.09 -7.63
N LEU A 268 19.35 -23.73 -7.11
CA LEU A 268 20.57 -23.64 -7.89
C LEU A 268 21.10 -25.02 -8.39
N THR A 269 20.95 -26.09 -7.60
CA THR A 269 21.47 -27.40 -7.94
C THR A 269 20.81 -28.06 -9.13
N VAL A 270 19.60 -27.65 -9.49
CA VAL A 270 18.88 -28.15 -10.67
C VAL A 270 19.19 -27.35 -11.94
N GLN A 271 19.95 -26.27 -11.81
CA GLN A 271 20.34 -25.44 -12.94
C GLN A 271 21.61 -25.99 -13.62
N SER A 272 21.71 -25.75 -14.92
CA SER A 272 22.93 -26.08 -15.68
C SER A 272 23.90 -24.90 -15.70
N GLY A 273 25.12 -25.11 -15.19
CA GLY A 273 26.18 -24.09 -15.20
C GLY A 273 26.03 -23.00 -14.12
N ILE A 274 26.61 -21.83 -14.34
CA ILE A 274 26.60 -20.72 -13.42
C ILE A 274 25.26 -19.95 -13.55
N THR A 275 24.69 -19.53 -12.42
CA THR A 275 23.54 -18.63 -12.42
C THR A 275 24.00 -17.17 -12.23
N ASN A 276 23.78 -16.34 -13.23
CA ASN A 276 24.03 -14.91 -13.16
C ASN A 276 22.87 -14.23 -12.43
N VAL A 277 23.21 -13.42 -11.43
CA VAL A 277 22.24 -12.64 -10.65
C VAL A 277 22.50 -11.17 -10.86
N LYS A 278 21.49 -10.44 -11.28
CA LYS A 278 21.52 -8.99 -11.42
C LYS A 278 20.35 -8.36 -10.68
N LEU A 279 20.64 -7.29 -9.95
CA LEU A 279 19.64 -6.49 -9.23
C LEU A 279 19.57 -5.10 -9.87
N TYR A 280 18.35 -4.67 -10.20
CA TYR A 280 18.09 -3.39 -10.83
C TYR A 280 17.17 -2.54 -9.93
N SER A 281 17.38 -1.21 -9.91
CA SER A 281 16.35 -0.30 -9.43
C SER A 281 15.15 -0.29 -10.40
N LEU A 282 14.01 0.24 -9.96
CA LEU A 282 12.83 0.40 -10.84
C LEU A 282 13.12 1.23 -12.09
N LEU A 283 14.09 2.15 -12.02
CA LEU A 283 14.56 2.93 -13.17
C LEU A 283 15.52 2.16 -14.12
N GLY A 284 15.68 0.85 -13.93
CA GLY A 284 16.55 0.00 -14.76
C GLY A 284 18.05 0.13 -14.49
N ARG A 285 18.48 0.89 -13.46
CA ARG A 285 19.91 0.99 -13.12
C ARG A 285 20.37 -0.29 -12.44
N GLU A 286 21.43 -0.92 -12.96
CA GLU A 286 22.06 -2.08 -12.32
C GLU A 286 22.72 -1.66 -10.98
N ILE A 287 22.27 -2.26 -9.88
CA ILE A 287 22.72 -2.02 -8.50
C ILE A 287 23.75 -3.04 -8.07
N LEU A 288 23.55 -4.31 -8.49
CA LEU A 288 24.42 -5.43 -8.13
C LEU A 288 24.43 -6.42 -9.29
N SER A 289 25.61 -7.01 -9.53
CA SER A 289 25.79 -8.16 -10.42
C SER A 289 26.72 -9.15 -9.76
N THR A 290 26.32 -10.44 -9.70
CA THR A 290 27.11 -11.52 -9.11
C THR A 290 26.81 -12.83 -9.82
N GLU A 291 27.71 -13.81 -9.64
CA GLU A 291 27.56 -15.16 -10.17
C GLU A 291 27.45 -16.14 -9.01
N LEU A 292 26.48 -17.05 -9.09
CA LEU A 292 26.29 -18.13 -8.14
C LEU A 292 26.63 -19.48 -8.82
N ASN A 293 27.40 -20.30 -8.12
CA ASN A 293 27.66 -21.64 -8.61
C ASN A 293 26.52 -22.58 -8.18
N ASN A 294 26.35 -23.67 -8.92
CA ASN A 294 25.25 -24.61 -8.71
C ASN A 294 25.63 -25.79 -7.79
N SER A 295 26.73 -25.69 -7.04
CA SER A 295 27.19 -26.75 -6.13
C SER A 295 26.36 -26.84 -4.83
N ILE A 296 25.66 -25.75 -4.45
CA ILE A 296 24.82 -25.68 -3.25
C ILE A 296 23.46 -25.13 -3.69
N ASN A 297 22.38 -25.78 -3.23
CA ASN A 297 21.01 -25.44 -3.65
C ASN A 297 20.56 -24.03 -3.27
N THR A 298 21.00 -23.56 -2.10
CA THR A 298 20.60 -22.25 -1.58
C THR A 298 21.83 -21.40 -1.29
N GLN A 299 21.92 -20.21 -1.84
CA GLN A 299 22.97 -19.24 -1.57
C GLN A 299 22.38 -17.88 -1.22
N THR A 300 23.16 -17.03 -0.56
CA THR A 300 22.72 -15.74 -0.09
C THR A 300 23.56 -14.61 -0.69
N ILE A 301 22.92 -13.47 -0.94
CA ILE A 301 23.55 -12.25 -1.46
C ILE A 301 23.33 -11.15 -0.44
N SER A 302 24.40 -10.52 0.06
CA SER A 302 24.29 -9.44 1.06
C SER A 302 23.65 -8.19 0.46
N THR A 303 22.73 -7.60 1.22
CA THR A 303 22.06 -6.32 0.89
C THR A 303 22.54 -5.15 1.75
N GLU A 304 23.56 -5.32 2.62
CA GLU A 304 24.02 -4.31 3.58
C GLU A 304 24.43 -2.96 2.96
N ARG A 305 24.72 -2.93 1.66
CA ARG A 305 25.15 -1.72 0.95
C ARG A 305 24.12 -1.24 -0.08
N ILE A 306 22.92 -1.81 -0.02
CA ILE A 306 21.83 -1.47 -0.92
C ILE A 306 20.82 -0.66 -0.12
N ALA A 307 20.44 0.50 -0.65
CA ALA A 307 19.44 1.34 0.02
C ALA A 307 18.09 0.62 0.14
N THR A 308 17.31 1.01 1.12
CA THR A 308 15.93 0.57 1.25
C THR A 308 15.16 0.96 -0.02
N GLY A 309 14.36 0.05 -0.54
CA GLY A 309 13.61 0.31 -1.78
C GLY A 309 13.10 -0.95 -2.47
N VAL A 310 12.36 -0.76 -3.54
CA VAL A 310 11.89 -1.84 -4.43
C VAL A 310 12.90 -2.05 -5.56
N TYR A 311 13.23 -3.31 -5.81
CA TYR A 311 14.23 -3.71 -6.80
C TYR A 311 13.71 -4.85 -7.67
N VAL A 312 14.25 -4.96 -8.86
CA VAL A 312 14.01 -6.10 -9.75
C VAL A 312 15.25 -6.98 -9.76
N ILE A 313 15.13 -8.22 -9.29
CA ILE A 313 16.18 -9.23 -9.42
C ILE A 313 15.96 -10.04 -10.69
N LYS A 314 17.03 -10.26 -11.43
CA LYS A 314 17.07 -11.10 -12.62
C LYS A 314 18.05 -12.24 -12.37
N LEU A 315 17.56 -13.47 -12.45
CA LEU A 315 18.35 -14.70 -12.35
C LEU A 315 18.42 -15.32 -13.73
N GLN A 316 19.61 -15.60 -14.22
CA GLN A 316 19.83 -16.21 -15.52
C GLN A 316 20.81 -17.38 -15.42
N SER A 317 20.31 -18.60 -15.62
CA SER A 317 21.11 -19.81 -15.83
C SER A 317 21.18 -20.13 -17.32
N ALA A 318 21.82 -21.27 -17.69
CA ALA A 318 21.92 -21.68 -19.08
C ALA A 318 20.54 -21.92 -19.74
N ASN A 319 19.56 -22.40 -18.98
CA ASN A 319 18.24 -22.80 -19.49
C ASN A 319 17.08 -22.00 -18.91
N ASN A 320 17.32 -21.14 -17.91
CA ASN A 320 16.26 -20.44 -17.18
C ASN A 320 16.54 -18.97 -17.02
N LEU A 321 15.49 -18.17 -17.18
CA LEU A 321 15.49 -16.74 -16.91
C LEU A 321 14.31 -16.42 -15.99
N ILE A 322 14.62 -15.95 -14.77
CA ILE A 322 13.61 -15.53 -13.82
C ILE A 322 13.82 -14.06 -13.49
N THR A 323 12.75 -13.33 -13.44
CA THR A 323 12.73 -11.93 -13.02
C THR A 323 11.71 -11.78 -11.90
N LYS A 324 12.15 -11.21 -10.76
CA LYS A 324 11.28 -10.99 -9.60
C LYS A 324 11.51 -9.61 -9.01
N LYS A 325 10.50 -9.05 -8.40
CA LYS A 325 10.63 -7.84 -7.57
C LYS A 325 10.96 -8.23 -6.13
N LEU A 326 11.83 -7.46 -5.50
CA LEU A 326 12.24 -7.64 -4.10
C LEU A 326 12.21 -6.30 -3.39
N ILE A 327 11.80 -6.31 -2.13
CA ILE A 327 11.93 -5.17 -1.25
C ILE A 327 13.17 -5.37 -0.37
N ILE A 328 14.03 -4.36 -0.35
CA ILE A 328 15.21 -4.29 0.51
C ILE A 328 14.93 -3.20 1.56
N LYS A 329 14.94 -3.61 2.82
CA LYS A 329 14.80 -2.71 3.98
C LYS A 329 16.12 -2.60 4.72
#